data_375780e47537b80d76b902fe0b02f55b
#
_entry.id   375780e47537b80d76b902fe0b02f55b
#
_cell.length_a   1.000
_cell.length_b   1.000
_cell.length_c   1.000
_cell.angle_alpha   90.00
_cell.angle_beta   90.00
_cell.angle_gamma   90.00
#
_symmetry.space_group_name_H-M   'P 1'
#
loop_
_entity.id
_entity.type
_entity.pdbx_description
1 polymer ?
#
loop_
_entity_poly.entity_id
_entity_poly.type
_entity_poly.pdbx_seq_one_letter_code
_entity_poly.pdbx_strand_id
1 'polypeptide(L)'
;MHRLPLLACLLLLPLAGCGNDTSPSAPQPGQTAAAPQPLAQVPQQADADSHMPPKPGETRTFRDWVAGCDNGLACRAVALAPDDEIQPALMLTLDRAAGPGAVPTLQFIGQEERLPPLTISVDGTQLAKGGTAANGAVQFEGSDAERIASALGNGRRLTVTGSGGETIGAASLSGAAAALRWIDERQGRAGTSGALVARGNKADAAPAPALPVIRAAQARGEAALLDPARVAAMKREAGCETDRDLGRPQTKPLGDRTLVLLPCSSGAYNLMMAVFTVRDGKHTPAQFDAPSGMSEDGSPIQNVVDGSFENEVLTSFARGRGLGDCGIRQEFVWDGSRFRLSRQEEMPECRGSKVYLPTWRARVVR
;
A
#
# COMPACT_ATOMS: atom_id res chain seq x y z
N MET A 1 -33.70 26.02 -58.82
CA MET A 1 -33.88 27.34 -59.51
C MET A 1 -33.06 28.35 -58.76
N HIS A 2 -32.15 29.05 -59.52
CA HIS A 2 -31.38 30.29 -59.22
C HIS A 2 -30.28 30.17 -58.17
N ARG A 3 -29.04 30.01 -58.55
CA ARG A 3 -27.98 30.81 -59.29
C ARG A 3 -27.08 31.57 -58.31
N LEU A 4 -25.82 31.17 -58.31
CA LEU A 4 -24.62 31.91 -57.92
C LEU A 4 -24.53 33.28 -58.69
N PRO A 5 -23.66 34.23 -58.26
CA PRO A 5 -22.37 34.22 -58.91
C PRO A 5 -21.15 34.53 -58.01
N LEU A 6 -20.00 34.06 -58.56
CA LEU A 6 -18.61 34.45 -58.33
C LEU A 6 -18.36 35.95 -58.52
N LEU A 7 -17.36 36.47 -57.79
CA LEU A 7 -16.47 37.54 -58.33
C LEU A 7 -15.04 37.37 -57.81
N ALA A 8 -14.14 37.28 -58.79
CA ALA A 8 -12.66 37.31 -58.66
C ALA A 8 -12.20 38.74 -58.95
N CYS A 9 -11.09 39.18 -58.38
CA CYS A 9 -10.14 40.22 -58.84
C CYS A 9 -8.80 39.98 -58.17
N LEU A 10 -7.83 39.51 -58.83
CA LEU A 10 -6.75 39.98 -59.70
C LEU A 10 -5.83 41.04 -59.10
N LEU A 11 -4.59 40.56 -58.87
CA LEU A 11 -3.22 41.04 -59.20
C LEU A 11 -2.93 42.55 -59.13
N LEU A 12 -1.77 42.83 -58.46
CA LEU A 12 -0.70 43.67 -59.03
C LEU A 12 0.58 43.59 -58.13
N LEU A 13 1.65 43.04 -58.69
CA LEU A 13 3.06 43.27 -58.32
C LEU A 13 3.57 44.57 -59.03
N PRO A 14 4.61 45.23 -58.51
CA PRO A 14 5.76 45.47 -59.37
C PRO A 14 7.09 45.05 -58.75
N LEU A 15 7.99 44.66 -59.70
CA LEU A 15 9.40 44.42 -59.57
C LEU A 15 10.19 45.73 -59.56
N ALA A 16 11.41 45.56 -59.05
CA ALA A 16 12.71 46.13 -59.52
C ALA A 16 13.43 47.15 -58.63
N GLY A 17 14.67 46.86 -58.40
CA GLY A 17 15.68 47.82 -57.98
C GLY A 17 16.90 47.20 -57.34
N CYS A 18 17.91 46.70 -58.19
CA CYS A 18 19.28 46.42 -57.78
C CYS A 18 20.01 47.68 -57.37
N GLY A 19 20.84 47.65 -56.34
CA GLY A 19 21.82 48.65 -56.02
C GLY A 19 22.86 48.05 -55.07
N ASN A 20 24.03 47.66 -55.66
CA ASN A 20 25.22 47.35 -54.88
C ASN A 20 25.83 48.66 -54.38
N ASP A 21 26.15 48.68 -53.07
CA ASP A 21 27.23 49.50 -52.57
C ASP A 21 27.89 48.81 -51.38
N THR A 22 29.10 48.40 -51.59
CA THR A 22 30.05 47.88 -50.61
C THR A 22 30.69 49.05 -49.88
N SER A 23 30.54 49.06 -48.53
CA SER A 23 31.45 49.77 -47.61
C SER A 23 31.63 49.01 -46.35
N PRO A 24 32.84 48.84 -45.84
CA PRO A 24 33.13 48.00 -44.68
C PRO A 24 32.80 48.77 -43.40
N SER A 25 31.86 48.25 -42.62
CA SER A 25 31.58 48.73 -41.26
C SER A 25 32.50 48.04 -40.28
N ALA A 26 33.00 48.82 -39.37
CA ALA A 26 33.90 48.46 -38.26
C ALA A 26 33.32 47.38 -37.30
N PRO A 27 34.18 46.62 -36.59
CA PRO A 27 33.75 45.56 -35.71
C PRO A 27 33.07 46.14 -34.45
N GLN A 28 31.84 45.67 -34.19
CA GLN A 28 31.16 45.92 -32.91
C GLN A 28 31.81 45.09 -31.80
N PRO A 29 31.93 45.62 -30.55
CA PRO A 29 32.52 44.89 -29.44
C PRO A 29 31.58 43.81 -28.96
N GLY A 30 32.15 42.64 -28.79
CA GLY A 30 31.75 41.39 -28.14
C GLY A 30 30.36 41.30 -27.49
N GLN A 31 29.49 40.52 -28.10
CA GLN A 31 28.48 39.81 -27.37
C GLN A 31 29.16 38.70 -26.57
N THR A 32 29.29 38.91 -25.29
CA THR A 32 29.71 37.89 -24.32
C THR A 32 28.70 36.74 -24.40
N ALA A 33 29.17 35.57 -24.85
CA ALA A 33 28.38 34.35 -24.80
C ALA A 33 27.92 34.13 -23.36
N ALA A 34 26.61 34.08 -23.14
CA ALA A 34 26.05 33.73 -21.86
C ALA A 34 26.59 32.34 -21.45
N ALA A 35 27.22 32.28 -20.30
CA ALA A 35 27.67 31.03 -19.71
C ALA A 35 26.47 30.07 -19.60
N PRO A 36 26.63 28.76 -19.85
CA PRO A 36 25.57 27.79 -19.67
C PRO A 36 25.07 27.85 -18.21
N GLN A 37 23.80 28.16 -18.04
CA GLN A 37 23.17 28.10 -16.75
C GLN A 37 23.29 26.66 -16.22
N PRO A 38 23.72 26.45 -14.97
CA PRO A 38 23.72 25.14 -14.37
C PRO A 38 22.28 24.60 -14.45
N LEU A 39 22.13 23.42 -15.03
CA LEU A 39 20.87 22.67 -14.96
C LEU A 39 20.43 22.66 -13.49
N ALA A 40 19.22 23.15 -13.22
CA ALA A 40 18.64 23.10 -11.90
C ALA A 40 18.74 21.65 -11.43
N GLN A 41 19.58 21.40 -10.44
CA GLN A 41 19.67 20.11 -9.79
C GLN A 41 18.28 19.86 -9.21
N VAL A 42 17.58 18.87 -9.78
CA VAL A 42 16.41 18.27 -9.13
C VAL A 42 16.88 17.96 -7.71
N PRO A 43 16.20 18.43 -6.66
CA PRO A 43 16.60 18.11 -5.31
C PRO A 43 16.65 16.60 -5.23
N GLN A 44 17.82 16.01 -5.11
CA GLN A 44 17.97 14.64 -4.65
C GLN A 44 17.33 14.67 -3.27
N GLN A 45 16.12 14.10 -3.16
CA GLN A 45 15.50 13.85 -1.88
C GLN A 45 16.54 13.11 -1.05
N ALA A 46 17.09 13.82 -0.08
CA ALA A 46 18.05 13.26 0.83
C ALA A 46 17.47 11.96 1.36
N ASP A 47 18.19 10.88 1.18
CA ASP A 47 17.97 9.58 1.83
C ASP A 47 18.26 9.76 3.34
N ALA A 48 17.56 10.67 3.99
CA ALA A 48 17.62 10.84 5.42
C ALA A 48 16.93 9.59 5.99
N ASP A 49 17.76 8.68 6.48
CA ASP A 49 17.32 7.56 7.28
C ASP A 49 16.52 8.16 8.45
N SER A 50 15.21 8.00 8.39
CA SER A 50 14.32 8.57 9.39
C SER A 50 14.49 7.77 10.68
N HIS A 51 15.19 8.30 11.66
CA HIS A 51 15.34 7.67 12.98
C HIS A 51 14.09 7.84 13.86
N MET A 52 13.04 8.47 13.37
CA MET A 52 11.79 8.61 14.12
C MET A 52 11.03 7.28 14.15
N PRO A 53 10.41 6.91 15.27
CA PRO A 53 9.56 5.74 15.36
C PRO A 53 8.45 5.77 14.30
N PRO A 54 8.11 4.64 13.70
CA PRO A 54 6.98 4.54 12.79
C PRO A 54 5.68 5.01 13.45
N LYS A 55 4.88 5.74 12.69
CA LYS A 55 3.54 6.13 13.09
C LYS A 55 2.55 5.62 12.05
N PRO A 56 1.99 4.41 12.25
CA PRO A 56 0.99 3.85 11.36
C PRO A 56 -0.21 4.78 11.17
N GLY A 57 -0.80 4.73 9.99
CA GLY A 57 -2.01 5.47 9.68
C GLY A 57 -3.24 4.88 10.37
N GLU A 58 -4.33 5.60 10.28
CA GLU A 58 -5.59 5.24 10.93
C GLU A 58 -6.44 4.33 10.05
N THR A 59 -7.20 3.44 10.68
CA THR A 59 -8.32 2.71 10.10
C THR A 59 -9.63 3.24 10.67
N ARG A 60 -10.71 3.19 9.88
CA ARG A 60 -12.03 3.64 10.33
C ARG A 60 -13.14 2.81 9.72
N THR A 61 -14.07 2.38 10.59
CA THR A 61 -15.26 1.61 10.19
C THR A 61 -16.45 2.52 9.93
N PHE A 62 -17.19 2.23 8.86
CA PHE A 62 -18.37 2.94 8.39
C PHE A 62 -19.48 1.92 8.10
N ARG A 63 -20.15 1.41 9.11
CA ARG A 63 -21.17 0.35 8.99
C ARG A 63 -20.61 -0.91 8.32
N ASP A 64 -20.98 -1.16 7.05
CA ASP A 64 -20.56 -2.34 6.28
C ASP A 64 -19.28 -2.08 5.46
N TRP A 65 -18.54 -1.03 5.78
CA TRP A 65 -17.28 -0.70 5.15
C TRP A 65 -16.22 -0.30 6.16
N VAL A 66 -15.00 -0.66 5.88
CA VAL A 66 -13.83 -0.20 6.63
C VAL A 66 -12.83 0.41 5.65
N ALA A 67 -12.17 1.49 6.06
CA ALA A 67 -11.14 2.15 5.26
C ALA A 67 -9.89 2.42 6.09
N GLY A 68 -8.73 2.40 5.43
CA GLY A 68 -7.44 2.73 6.01
C GLY A 68 -6.52 3.35 4.96
N CYS A 69 -5.58 4.17 5.43
CA CYS A 69 -4.54 4.76 4.60
C CYS A 69 -3.19 4.60 5.28
N ASP A 70 -2.16 4.30 4.51
CA ASP A 70 -0.80 4.29 5.04
C ASP A 70 -0.24 5.72 5.22
N ASN A 71 0.96 5.81 5.75
CA ASN A 71 1.69 7.07 5.93
C ASN A 71 2.02 7.79 4.61
N GLY A 72 1.99 7.10 3.48
CA GLY A 72 2.13 7.65 2.13
C GLY A 72 0.79 8.03 1.50
N LEU A 73 -0.31 7.95 2.27
CA LEU A 73 -1.69 8.21 1.83
C LEU A 73 -2.15 7.30 0.67
N ALA A 74 -1.57 6.11 0.52
CA ALA A 74 -2.23 5.06 -0.25
C ALA A 74 -3.34 4.47 0.60
N CYS A 75 -4.56 4.49 0.09
CA CYS A 75 -5.76 4.15 0.84
C CYS A 75 -6.46 2.93 0.25
N ARG A 76 -7.11 2.16 1.12
CA ARG A 76 -7.99 1.04 0.76
C ARG A 76 -9.30 1.16 1.51
N ALA A 77 -10.41 0.89 0.82
CA ALA A 77 -11.70 0.60 1.43
C ALA A 77 -12.07 -0.85 1.15
N VAL A 78 -12.68 -1.51 2.13
CA VAL A 78 -13.08 -2.92 2.07
C VAL A 78 -14.54 -3.04 2.47
N ALA A 79 -15.33 -3.74 1.67
CA ALA A 79 -16.68 -4.14 2.05
C ALA A 79 -16.62 -5.29 3.05
N LEU A 80 -17.35 -5.17 4.14
CA LEU A 80 -17.46 -6.17 5.20
C LEU A 80 -18.66 -7.08 4.95
N ALA A 81 -18.56 -8.34 5.33
CA ALA A 81 -19.70 -9.24 5.34
C ALA A 81 -20.78 -8.77 6.31
N PRO A 82 -22.05 -9.13 6.12
CA PRO A 82 -23.07 -9.04 7.14
C PRO A 82 -22.63 -9.75 8.43
N ASP A 83 -23.13 -9.30 9.60
CA ASP A 83 -22.70 -9.84 10.91
C ASP A 83 -23.00 -11.33 11.10
N ASP A 84 -23.98 -11.84 10.38
CA ASP A 84 -24.39 -13.26 10.38
C ASP A 84 -23.65 -14.12 9.36
N GLU A 85 -22.82 -13.53 8.51
CA GLU A 85 -22.06 -14.23 7.47
C GLU A 85 -20.58 -14.36 7.88
N ILE A 86 -20.13 -15.59 8.15
CA ILE A 86 -18.77 -15.84 8.63
C ILE A 86 -17.73 -15.69 7.49
N GLN A 87 -18.10 -16.09 6.28
CA GLN A 87 -17.24 -16.01 5.09
C GLN A 87 -18.07 -15.54 3.91
N PRO A 88 -17.88 -14.30 3.44
CA PRO A 88 -18.58 -13.81 2.25
C PRO A 88 -18.16 -14.59 1.02
N ALA A 89 -19.11 -14.89 0.14
CA ALA A 89 -18.83 -15.51 -1.14
C ALA A 89 -17.85 -14.67 -1.99
N LEU A 90 -17.85 -13.36 -1.76
CA LEU A 90 -17.04 -12.40 -2.49
C LEU A 90 -16.54 -11.28 -1.56
N MET A 91 -15.26 -10.99 -1.61
CA MET A 91 -14.64 -9.81 -1.00
C MET A 91 -14.48 -8.72 -2.05
N LEU A 92 -14.82 -7.48 -1.69
CA LEU A 92 -14.68 -6.30 -2.54
C LEU A 92 -13.75 -5.30 -1.87
N THR A 93 -12.74 -4.84 -2.63
CA THR A 93 -11.87 -3.74 -2.22
C THR A 93 -11.83 -2.63 -3.25
N LEU A 94 -11.61 -1.41 -2.77
CA LEU A 94 -11.26 -0.26 -3.58
C LEU A 94 -9.93 0.28 -3.08
N ASP A 95 -8.94 0.27 -3.95
CA ASP A 95 -7.60 0.82 -3.69
C ASP A 95 -7.43 2.15 -4.41
N ARG A 96 -6.72 3.08 -3.77
CA ARG A 96 -6.35 4.34 -4.40
C ARG A 96 -4.99 4.84 -3.90
N ALA A 97 -4.07 5.02 -4.82
CA ALA A 97 -2.78 5.63 -4.53
C ALA A 97 -2.94 7.14 -4.19
N ALA A 98 -1.95 7.68 -3.47
CA ALA A 98 -1.82 9.12 -3.28
C ALA A 98 -1.29 9.81 -4.55
N GLY A 99 -1.35 11.15 -4.56
CA GLY A 99 -0.82 11.99 -5.64
C GLY A 99 -1.86 12.33 -6.72
N PRO A 100 -1.62 13.39 -7.48
CA PRO A 100 -2.55 13.89 -8.48
C PRO A 100 -2.75 12.87 -9.60
N GLY A 101 -3.97 12.80 -10.12
CA GLY A 101 -4.32 11.91 -11.22
C GLY A 101 -4.38 10.42 -10.87
N ALA A 102 -4.16 10.01 -9.62
CA ALA A 102 -4.33 8.61 -9.24
C ALA A 102 -5.81 8.21 -9.35
N VAL A 103 -6.07 7.14 -10.09
CA VAL A 103 -7.40 6.56 -10.29
C VAL A 103 -7.64 5.40 -9.32
N PRO A 104 -8.90 5.08 -8.99
CA PRO A 104 -9.21 3.91 -8.18
C PRO A 104 -8.96 2.62 -8.95
N THR A 105 -8.70 1.56 -8.22
CA THR A 105 -8.71 0.18 -8.68
C THR A 105 -9.66 -0.62 -7.80
N LEU A 106 -10.54 -1.43 -8.38
CA LEU A 106 -11.40 -2.32 -7.61
C LEU A 106 -10.97 -3.77 -7.82
N GLN A 107 -10.99 -4.54 -6.73
CA GLN A 107 -10.72 -5.97 -6.77
C GLN A 107 -11.90 -6.75 -6.19
N PHE A 108 -12.28 -7.80 -6.89
CA PHE A 108 -13.28 -8.77 -6.50
C PHE A 108 -12.57 -10.09 -6.28
N ILE A 109 -12.60 -10.62 -5.06
CA ILE A 109 -11.87 -11.81 -4.64
C ILE A 109 -12.89 -12.83 -4.17
N GLY A 110 -12.99 -13.94 -4.88
CA GLY A 110 -13.87 -15.06 -4.50
C GLY A 110 -13.23 -16.00 -3.50
N GLN A 111 -14.00 -17.00 -3.07
CA GLN A 111 -13.47 -18.12 -2.29
C GLN A 111 -12.74 -19.14 -3.19
N GLU A 112 -13.10 -19.21 -4.47
CA GLU A 112 -12.48 -20.08 -5.45
C GLU A 112 -11.19 -19.45 -6.00
N GLU A 113 -10.26 -20.30 -6.42
CA GLU A 113 -8.96 -19.85 -6.98
C GLU A 113 -9.10 -19.01 -8.26
N ARG A 114 -10.19 -19.17 -8.99
CA ARG A 114 -10.48 -18.44 -10.23
C ARG A 114 -11.93 -18.00 -10.29
N LEU A 115 -12.12 -16.71 -10.44
CA LEU A 115 -13.40 -16.15 -10.82
C LEU A 115 -13.55 -16.10 -12.35
N PRO A 116 -14.75 -16.33 -12.91
CA PRO A 116 -15.03 -16.06 -14.31
C PRO A 116 -15.01 -14.56 -14.58
N PRO A 117 -15.07 -14.12 -15.87
CA PRO A 117 -15.33 -12.71 -16.17
C PRO A 117 -16.62 -12.25 -15.49
N LEU A 118 -16.55 -11.10 -14.81
CA LEU A 118 -17.62 -10.60 -13.95
C LEU A 118 -18.49 -9.57 -14.64
N THR A 119 -19.76 -9.52 -14.28
CA THR A 119 -20.63 -8.39 -14.55
C THR A 119 -20.98 -7.71 -13.22
N ILE A 120 -20.69 -6.42 -13.14
CA ILE A 120 -20.88 -5.59 -11.94
C ILE A 120 -22.11 -4.71 -12.12
N SER A 121 -23.04 -4.82 -11.18
CA SER A 121 -24.26 -4.00 -11.18
C SER A 121 -24.45 -3.34 -9.81
N VAL A 122 -24.97 -2.13 -9.79
CA VAL A 122 -25.42 -1.42 -8.58
C VAL A 122 -26.91 -1.11 -8.73
N ASP A 123 -27.71 -1.53 -7.75
CA ASP A 123 -29.17 -1.39 -7.74
C ASP A 123 -29.84 -1.81 -9.07
N GLY A 124 -29.33 -2.91 -9.67
CA GLY A 124 -29.82 -3.45 -10.94
C GLY A 124 -29.25 -2.80 -12.19
N THR A 125 -28.53 -1.68 -12.10
CA THR A 125 -27.87 -1.04 -13.25
C THR A 125 -26.50 -1.64 -13.49
N GLN A 126 -26.28 -2.23 -14.66
CA GLN A 126 -24.97 -2.75 -15.06
C GLN A 126 -23.98 -1.61 -15.30
N LEU A 127 -22.82 -1.70 -14.67
CA LEU A 127 -21.75 -0.67 -14.73
C LEU A 127 -20.53 -1.14 -15.54
N ALA A 128 -20.14 -2.39 -15.37
CA ALA A 128 -18.96 -2.95 -16.02
C ALA A 128 -19.14 -4.44 -16.30
N LYS A 129 -18.39 -4.97 -17.29
CA LYS A 129 -18.35 -6.39 -17.61
C LYS A 129 -16.93 -6.80 -18.01
N GLY A 130 -16.47 -7.94 -17.56
CA GLY A 130 -15.15 -8.49 -17.85
C GLY A 130 -14.24 -8.42 -16.65
N GLY A 131 -13.33 -7.46 -16.62
CA GLY A 131 -12.25 -7.33 -15.63
C GLY A 131 -11.03 -8.17 -16.00
N THR A 132 -9.89 -7.86 -15.39
CA THR A 132 -8.62 -8.55 -15.60
C THR A 132 -8.35 -9.48 -14.41
N ALA A 133 -8.10 -10.78 -14.70
CA ALA A 133 -7.70 -11.72 -13.66
C ALA A 133 -6.28 -11.37 -13.17
N ALA A 134 -6.13 -11.16 -11.87
CA ALA A 134 -4.87 -10.84 -11.23
C ALA A 134 -4.81 -11.48 -9.84
N ASN A 135 -3.82 -12.33 -9.59
CA ASN A 135 -3.53 -12.90 -8.26
C ASN A 135 -4.76 -13.52 -7.54
N GLY A 136 -5.60 -14.27 -8.25
CA GLY A 136 -6.81 -14.88 -7.68
C GLY A 136 -8.00 -13.92 -7.52
N ALA A 137 -7.90 -12.70 -8.02
CA ALA A 137 -8.94 -11.69 -8.05
C ALA A 137 -9.32 -11.32 -9.48
N VAL A 138 -10.49 -10.71 -9.66
CA VAL A 138 -10.84 -9.97 -10.88
C VAL A 138 -10.74 -8.48 -10.57
N GLN A 139 -9.95 -7.77 -11.35
CA GLN A 139 -9.62 -6.37 -11.16
C GLN A 139 -10.27 -5.50 -12.24
N PHE A 140 -10.80 -4.34 -11.83
CA PHE A 140 -11.27 -3.30 -12.71
C PHE A 140 -10.41 -2.04 -12.50
N GLU A 141 -10.03 -1.40 -13.60
CA GLU A 141 -9.19 -0.19 -13.66
C GLU A 141 -9.80 0.83 -14.64
N GLY A 142 -9.20 2.03 -14.71
CA GLY A 142 -9.59 3.08 -15.63
C GLY A 142 -11.05 3.49 -15.50
N SER A 143 -11.72 3.73 -16.62
CA SER A 143 -13.10 4.26 -16.65
C SER A 143 -14.14 3.31 -16.02
N ASP A 144 -13.90 2.00 -16.05
CA ASP A 144 -14.79 1.03 -15.41
C ASP A 144 -14.69 1.14 -13.88
N ALA A 145 -13.48 1.23 -13.35
CA ALA A 145 -13.26 1.43 -11.92
C ALA A 145 -13.85 2.77 -11.44
N GLU A 146 -13.69 3.83 -12.21
CA GLU A 146 -14.27 5.15 -11.88
C GLU A 146 -15.80 5.13 -11.86
N ARG A 147 -16.43 4.44 -12.83
CA ARG A 147 -17.89 4.28 -12.84
C ARG A 147 -18.38 3.49 -11.65
N ILE A 148 -17.73 2.37 -11.34
CA ILE A 148 -18.09 1.54 -10.19
C ILE A 148 -17.91 2.37 -8.91
N ALA A 149 -16.73 2.99 -8.69
CA ALA A 149 -16.46 3.80 -7.50
C ALA A 149 -17.48 4.92 -7.28
N SER A 150 -17.88 5.63 -8.35
CA SER A 150 -18.91 6.65 -8.29
C SER A 150 -20.27 6.07 -7.88
N ALA A 151 -20.63 4.89 -8.37
CA ALA A 151 -21.88 4.22 -8.04
C ALA A 151 -21.90 3.68 -6.61
N LEU A 152 -20.75 3.24 -6.06
CA LEU A 152 -20.63 2.83 -4.66
C LEU A 152 -21.06 3.94 -3.69
N GLY A 153 -20.76 5.20 -4.03
CA GLY A 153 -21.10 6.35 -3.21
C GLY A 153 -22.61 6.71 -3.21
N ASN A 154 -23.39 6.19 -4.16
CA ASN A 154 -24.79 6.59 -4.36
C ASN A 154 -25.76 5.40 -4.31
N GLY A 155 -25.26 4.17 -4.37
CA GLY A 155 -26.07 2.96 -4.40
C GLY A 155 -26.37 2.38 -3.02
N ARG A 156 -27.19 1.34 -2.99
CA ARG A 156 -27.55 0.58 -1.81
C ARG A 156 -26.97 -0.84 -1.80
N ARG A 157 -26.88 -1.46 -2.98
CA ARG A 157 -26.40 -2.85 -3.12
C ARG A 157 -25.61 -3.02 -4.42
N LEU A 158 -24.43 -3.57 -4.31
CA LEU A 158 -23.67 -4.07 -5.44
C LEU A 158 -23.93 -5.56 -5.60
N THR A 159 -24.16 -6.01 -6.85
CA THR A 159 -24.32 -7.42 -7.21
C THR A 159 -23.28 -7.79 -8.25
N VAL A 160 -22.69 -8.96 -8.09
CA VAL A 160 -21.71 -9.54 -9.01
C VAL A 160 -22.28 -10.82 -9.59
N THR A 161 -22.32 -10.88 -10.92
CA THR A 161 -22.72 -12.09 -11.65
C THR A 161 -21.59 -12.56 -12.54
N GLY A 162 -21.54 -13.86 -12.78
CA GLY A 162 -20.61 -14.48 -13.71
C GLY A 162 -21.08 -14.39 -15.17
N SER A 163 -20.32 -14.99 -16.07
CA SER A 163 -20.56 -14.95 -17.51
C SER A 163 -21.85 -15.69 -17.93
N GLY A 164 -22.33 -16.63 -17.15
CA GLY A 164 -23.60 -17.35 -17.34
C GLY A 164 -24.82 -16.66 -16.73
N GLY A 165 -24.63 -15.52 -16.04
CA GLY A 165 -25.68 -14.79 -15.34
C GLY A 165 -25.96 -15.28 -13.91
N GLU A 166 -25.22 -16.27 -13.42
CA GLU A 166 -25.27 -16.75 -12.03
C GLU A 166 -24.78 -15.67 -11.08
N THR A 167 -25.43 -15.52 -9.92
CA THR A 167 -24.97 -14.60 -8.87
C THR A 167 -23.79 -15.22 -8.14
N ILE A 168 -22.61 -14.57 -8.21
CA ILE A 168 -21.41 -14.95 -7.49
C ILE A 168 -21.41 -14.38 -6.08
N GLY A 169 -21.90 -13.13 -5.92
CA GLY A 169 -21.96 -12.49 -4.62
C GLY A 169 -22.58 -11.10 -4.69
N ALA A 170 -22.69 -10.50 -3.52
CA ALA A 170 -23.20 -9.13 -3.38
C ALA A 170 -22.52 -8.45 -2.20
N ALA A 171 -22.50 -7.11 -2.22
CA ALA A 171 -22.01 -6.29 -1.12
C ALA A 171 -23.04 -5.22 -0.76
N SER A 172 -23.23 -4.99 0.54
CA SER A 172 -23.95 -3.84 1.05
C SER A 172 -23.16 -2.57 0.76
N LEU A 173 -23.82 -1.50 0.32
CA LEU A 173 -23.20 -0.19 0.14
C LEU A 173 -23.49 0.76 1.31
N SER A 174 -24.05 0.23 2.40
CA SER A 174 -24.25 0.98 3.63
C SER A 174 -22.91 1.37 4.25
N GLY A 175 -22.60 2.67 4.23
CA GLY A 175 -21.32 3.19 4.69
C GLY A 175 -20.28 3.44 3.58
N ALA A 176 -20.46 2.92 2.36
CA ALA A 176 -19.54 3.10 1.25
C ALA A 176 -19.25 4.59 0.97
N ALA A 177 -20.28 5.41 0.85
CA ALA A 177 -20.13 6.85 0.64
C ALA A 177 -19.27 7.54 1.72
N ALA A 178 -19.48 7.15 2.99
CA ALA A 178 -18.73 7.71 4.11
C ALA A 178 -17.26 7.26 4.10
N ALA A 179 -17.00 5.99 3.79
CA ALA A 179 -15.64 5.44 3.65
C ALA A 179 -14.87 6.12 2.51
N LEU A 180 -15.50 6.26 1.34
CA LEU A 180 -14.87 6.90 0.18
C LEU A 180 -14.67 8.41 0.38
N ARG A 181 -15.60 9.09 1.06
CA ARG A 181 -15.44 10.49 1.45
C ARG A 181 -14.29 10.68 2.42
N TRP A 182 -14.14 9.79 3.40
CA TRP A 182 -13.03 9.82 4.33
C TRP A 182 -11.69 9.65 3.58
N ILE A 183 -11.60 8.76 2.58
CA ILE A 183 -10.43 8.63 1.71
C ILE A 183 -10.16 9.95 0.96
N ASP A 184 -11.19 10.57 0.35
CA ASP A 184 -11.05 11.86 -0.32
C ASP A 184 -10.49 12.94 0.64
N GLU A 185 -10.97 13.00 1.88
CA GLU A 185 -10.51 13.94 2.92
C GLU A 185 -9.06 13.63 3.33
N ARG A 186 -8.71 12.37 3.58
CA ARG A 186 -7.34 11.96 3.94
C ARG A 186 -6.32 12.27 2.85
N GLN A 187 -6.69 12.12 1.60
CA GLN A 187 -5.84 12.42 0.44
C GLN A 187 -5.85 13.90 0.02
N GLY A 188 -6.61 14.77 0.72
CA GLY A 188 -6.74 16.19 0.36
C GLY A 188 -7.52 16.43 -0.93
N ARG A 189 -8.35 15.47 -1.36
CA ARG A 189 -9.11 15.51 -2.63
C ARG A 189 -10.54 15.97 -2.48
N ALA A 190 -11.06 16.08 -1.26
CA ALA A 190 -12.43 16.56 -1.05
C ALA A 190 -12.62 17.96 -1.67
N GLY A 191 -13.63 18.11 -2.53
CA GLY A 191 -13.91 19.33 -3.29
C GLY A 191 -13.08 19.51 -4.56
N THR A 192 -12.28 18.49 -4.95
CA THR A 192 -11.54 18.50 -6.22
C THR A 192 -12.24 17.70 -7.31
N SER A 193 -11.81 17.88 -8.57
CA SER A 193 -12.27 17.05 -9.70
C SER A 193 -11.86 15.58 -9.58
N GLY A 194 -10.80 15.30 -8.81
CA GLY A 194 -10.28 13.95 -8.57
C GLY A 194 -10.95 13.21 -7.41
N ALA A 195 -11.86 13.80 -6.64
CA ALA A 195 -12.54 13.11 -5.54
C ALA A 195 -13.38 11.92 -6.02
N LEU A 196 -13.49 10.87 -5.20
CA LEU A 196 -14.34 9.70 -5.49
C LEU A 196 -15.83 10.05 -5.38
N VAL A 197 -16.21 10.69 -4.29
CA VAL A 197 -17.60 11.09 -3.99
C VAL A 197 -17.73 12.57 -3.62
N ALA A 198 -16.78 13.14 -2.90
CA ALA A 198 -16.82 14.56 -2.50
C ALA A 198 -16.33 15.49 -3.62
N ARG A 199 -16.84 15.31 -4.85
CA ARG A 199 -16.39 16.01 -6.06
C ARG A 199 -16.65 17.51 -6.02
N GLY A 200 -15.76 18.28 -6.65
CA GLY A 200 -15.85 19.73 -6.82
C GLY A 200 -14.98 20.20 -7.98
N ASN A 201 -14.83 21.52 -8.12
CA ASN A 201 -14.16 22.14 -9.26
C ASN A 201 -12.68 22.48 -9.00
N LYS A 202 -12.15 22.21 -7.80
CA LYS A 202 -10.74 22.46 -7.51
C LYS A 202 -9.86 21.45 -8.25
N ALA A 203 -8.66 21.86 -8.61
CA ALA A 203 -7.68 20.94 -9.22
C ALA A 203 -7.26 19.86 -8.20
N ASP A 204 -7.07 18.64 -8.69
CA ASP A 204 -6.48 17.53 -7.91
C ASP A 204 -4.95 17.68 -7.97
N ALA A 205 -4.38 18.39 -7.01
CA ALA A 205 -2.97 18.77 -6.99
C ALA A 205 -2.21 18.34 -5.73
N ALA A 206 -2.86 17.63 -4.79
CA ALA A 206 -2.21 17.20 -3.56
C ALA A 206 -1.11 16.16 -3.85
N PRO A 207 0.18 16.44 -3.52
CA PRO A 207 1.26 15.50 -3.78
C PRO A 207 1.19 14.29 -2.85
N ALA A 208 1.73 13.15 -3.29
CA ALA A 208 1.93 12.01 -2.41
C ALA A 208 3.04 12.32 -1.39
N PRO A 209 2.85 12.05 -0.09
CA PRO A 209 3.91 12.14 0.88
C PRO A 209 5.08 11.20 0.54
N ALA A 210 6.31 11.65 0.81
CA ALA A 210 7.48 10.80 0.67
C ALA A 210 7.46 9.68 1.73
N LEU A 211 7.78 8.46 1.31
CA LEU A 211 7.91 7.34 2.24
C LEU A 211 9.25 7.40 2.97
N PRO A 212 9.29 7.00 4.24
CA PRO A 212 10.54 6.78 4.94
C PRO A 212 11.42 5.77 4.20
N VAL A 213 12.74 6.00 4.25
CA VAL A 213 13.72 5.09 3.65
C VAL A 213 14.36 4.27 4.75
N ILE A 214 14.44 2.96 4.54
CA ILE A 214 15.16 2.04 5.41
C ILE A 214 16.30 1.43 4.61
N ARG A 215 17.54 1.58 5.09
CA ARG A 215 18.70 0.87 4.54
C ARG A 215 18.79 -0.49 5.22
N ALA A 216 18.42 -1.55 4.51
CA ALA A 216 18.51 -2.90 5.04
C ALA A 216 19.95 -3.42 4.96
N ALA A 217 20.42 -4.00 6.05
CA ALA A 217 21.67 -4.74 6.08
C ALA A 217 21.48 -6.15 5.50
N GLN A 218 22.52 -6.68 4.86
CA GLN A 218 22.46 -8.04 4.32
C GLN A 218 22.46 -9.07 5.45
N ALA A 219 21.51 -9.99 5.42
CA ALA A 219 21.37 -11.08 6.37
C ALA A 219 22.07 -12.37 5.87
N ARG A 220 23.31 -12.23 5.38
CA ARG A 220 24.10 -13.36 4.86
C ARG A 220 24.99 -13.94 5.97
N GLY A 221 25.47 -15.17 5.79
CA GLY A 221 26.34 -15.87 6.71
C GLY A 221 25.75 -17.20 7.14
N GLU A 222 26.27 -17.73 8.24
CA GLU A 222 25.78 -18.97 8.85
C GLU A 222 25.12 -18.66 10.20
N ALA A 223 24.00 -19.32 10.46
CA ALA A 223 23.35 -19.22 11.75
C ALA A 223 24.12 -20.09 12.76
N ALA A 224 24.44 -19.53 13.95
CA ALA A 224 25.07 -20.28 15.01
C ALA A 224 24.14 -21.38 15.52
N LEU A 225 24.71 -22.51 15.85
CA LEU A 225 24.03 -23.57 16.59
C LEU A 225 23.81 -23.12 18.03
N LEU A 226 22.60 -23.33 18.52
CA LEU A 226 22.22 -23.00 19.88
C LEU A 226 22.37 -24.24 20.77
N ASP A 227 23.15 -24.11 21.85
CA ASP A 227 23.18 -25.15 22.88
C ASP A 227 21.90 -25.10 23.74
N PRO A 228 21.48 -26.24 24.33
CA PRO A 228 20.24 -26.29 25.12
C PRO A 228 20.26 -25.37 26.36
N ALA A 229 21.43 -25.12 26.97
CA ALA A 229 21.52 -24.25 28.14
C ALA A 229 21.25 -22.81 27.78
N ARG A 230 21.68 -22.36 26.59
CA ARG A 230 21.38 -21.04 26.06
C ARG A 230 19.89 -20.88 25.73
N VAL A 231 19.28 -21.86 25.07
CA VAL A 231 17.83 -21.86 24.83
C VAL A 231 17.05 -21.76 26.15
N ALA A 232 17.44 -22.52 27.16
CA ALA A 232 16.83 -22.44 28.48
C ALA A 232 17.03 -21.08 29.16
N ALA A 233 18.17 -20.41 28.95
CA ALA A 233 18.46 -19.09 29.49
C ALA A 233 17.54 -18.04 28.82
N MET A 234 17.43 -18.05 27.48
CA MET A 234 16.52 -17.17 26.73
C MET A 234 15.05 -17.38 27.12
N LYS A 235 14.61 -18.64 27.30
CA LYS A 235 13.25 -18.97 27.78
C LYS A 235 12.96 -18.34 29.13
N ARG A 236 13.90 -18.45 30.09
CA ARG A 236 13.74 -17.84 31.42
C ARG A 236 13.69 -16.32 31.35
N GLU A 237 14.58 -15.71 30.56
CA GLU A 237 14.64 -14.25 30.39
C GLU A 237 13.33 -13.70 29.78
N ALA A 238 12.77 -14.41 28.79
CA ALA A 238 11.52 -14.02 28.14
C ALA A 238 10.26 -14.45 28.92
N GLY A 239 10.38 -15.14 30.04
CA GLY A 239 9.22 -15.64 30.80
C GLY A 239 8.36 -16.63 30.02
N CYS A 240 8.99 -17.46 29.17
CA CYS A 240 8.25 -18.40 28.34
C CYS A 240 7.57 -19.50 29.12
N GLU A 241 6.44 -20.00 28.60
CA GLU A 241 5.74 -21.18 29.10
C GLU A 241 6.68 -22.40 29.11
N THR A 242 6.63 -23.19 30.17
CA THR A 242 7.50 -24.37 30.36
C THR A 242 6.73 -25.68 30.46
N ASP A 243 5.42 -25.62 30.60
CA ASP A 243 4.50 -26.74 30.75
C ASP A 243 4.04 -27.34 29.41
N ARG A 244 4.37 -26.68 28.29
CA ARG A 244 4.00 -27.10 26.94
C ARG A 244 5.19 -27.12 26.01
N ASP A 245 5.23 -28.11 25.11
CA ASP A 245 6.18 -28.13 24.00
C ASP A 245 5.65 -27.26 22.84
N LEU A 246 6.21 -26.09 22.69
CA LEU A 246 5.89 -25.14 21.63
C LEU A 246 6.82 -25.27 20.40
N GLY A 247 7.67 -26.29 20.37
CA GLY A 247 8.59 -26.55 19.29
C GLY A 247 10.00 -25.96 19.51
N ARG A 248 10.85 -26.11 18.48
CA ARG A 248 12.25 -25.68 18.53
C ARG A 248 12.38 -24.22 18.07
N PRO A 249 13.39 -23.49 18.61
CA PRO A 249 13.75 -22.19 18.09
C PRO A 249 14.12 -22.26 16.61
N GLN A 250 13.69 -21.27 15.84
CA GLN A 250 14.18 -21.05 14.48
C GLN A 250 15.42 -20.16 14.55
N THR A 251 16.49 -20.54 13.85
CA THR A 251 17.70 -19.74 13.74
C THR A 251 17.93 -19.35 12.29
N LYS A 252 18.29 -18.09 12.05
CA LYS A 252 18.59 -17.56 10.71
C LYS A 252 19.84 -16.67 10.78
N PRO A 253 20.67 -16.63 9.73
CA PRO A 253 21.78 -15.69 9.68
C PRO A 253 21.27 -14.24 9.65
N LEU A 254 22.03 -13.33 10.30
CA LEU A 254 21.71 -11.90 10.36
C LEU A 254 23.02 -11.08 10.28
N GLY A 255 23.80 -11.31 9.21
CA GLY A 255 25.14 -10.75 9.04
C GLY A 255 26.13 -11.36 10.05
N ASP A 256 26.66 -10.54 10.96
CA ASP A 256 27.59 -10.95 12.03
C ASP A 256 26.88 -11.59 13.25
N ARG A 257 25.58 -11.81 13.15
CA ARG A 257 24.73 -12.34 14.23
C ARG A 257 23.86 -13.48 13.74
N THR A 258 23.25 -14.18 14.69
CA THR A 258 22.17 -15.14 14.45
C THR A 258 20.89 -14.58 15.02
N LEU A 259 19.85 -14.49 14.20
CA LEU A 259 18.47 -14.26 14.64
C LEU A 259 17.93 -15.53 15.26
N VAL A 260 17.24 -15.41 16.39
CA VAL A 260 16.54 -16.50 17.06
C VAL A 260 15.09 -16.12 17.25
N LEU A 261 14.19 -16.88 16.63
CA LEU A 261 12.77 -16.83 16.90
C LEU A 261 12.44 -17.97 17.88
N LEU A 262 12.20 -17.62 19.13
CA LEU A 262 12.04 -18.56 20.23
C LEU A 262 10.55 -18.74 20.54
N PRO A 263 9.92 -19.90 20.25
CA PRO A 263 8.56 -20.19 20.71
C PRO A 263 8.44 -20.01 22.23
N CYS A 264 7.52 -19.14 22.67
CA CYS A 264 7.50 -18.66 24.03
C CYS A 264 6.16 -18.88 24.73
N SER A 265 5.06 -18.59 24.06
CA SER A 265 3.69 -18.86 24.54
C SER A 265 2.75 -19.08 23.39
N SER A 266 1.59 -19.68 23.64
CA SER A 266 0.59 -19.85 22.59
C SER A 266 -0.82 -19.62 23.07
N GLY A 267 -1.58 -18.87 22.28
CA GLY A 267 -3.03 -18.79 22.37
C GLY A 267 -3.71 -19.89 21.54
N ALA A 268 -5.02 -19.74 21.31
CA ALA A 268 -5.80 -20.72 20.56
C ALA A 268 -5.35 -20.85 19.08
N TYR A 269 -4.81 -19.80 18.50
CA TYR A 269 -4.42 -19.72 17.07
C TYR A 269 -3.24 -18.79 16.79
N ASN A 270 -2.54 -18.34 17.81
CA ASN A 270 -1.35 -17.49 17.73
C ASN A 270 -0.20 -18.14 18.52
N LEU A 271 0.96 -18.29 17.92
CA LEU A 271 2.21 -18.67 18.56
C LEU A 271 3.06 -17.42 18.76
N MET A 272 3.24 -16.98 20.00
CA MET A 272 4.14 -15.88 20.34
C MET A 272 5.58 -16.40 20.38
N MET A 273 6.45 -15.71 19.65
CA MET A 273 7.87 -16.07 19.56
C MET A 273 8.72 -14.88 20.01
N ALA A 274 9.44 -15.03 21.11
CA ALA A 274 10.38 -14.03 21.58
C ALA A 274 11.56 -13.91 20.60
N VAL A 275 12.01 -12.69 20.34
CA VAL A 275 13.03 -12.42 19.32
C VAL A 275 14.35 -12.02 19.98
N PHE A 276 15.38 -12.82 19.71
CA PHE A 276 16.74 -12.59 20.18
C PHE A 276 17.74 -12.51 19.02
N THR A 277 18.87 -11.89 19.28
CA THR A 277 20.07 -12.01 18.45
C THR A 277 21.19 -12.66 19.25
N VAL A 278 22.01 -13.47 18.58
CA VAL A 278 23.21 -14.09 19.19
C VAL A 278 24.44 -13.63 18.43
N ARG A 279 25.42 -13.09 19.15
CA ARG A 279 26.74 -12.70 18.63
C ARG A 279 27.84 -13.07 19.64
N ASP A 280 28.96 -13.61 19.19
CA ASP A 280 30.12 -13.98 20.02
C ASP A 280 29.73 -14.78 21.28
N GLY A 281 28.79 -15.71 21.10
CA GLY A 281 28.30 -16.55 22.19
C GLY A 281 27.37 -15.87 23.19
N LYS A 282 26.97 -14.61 23.01
CA LYS A 282 26.04 -13.91 23.88
C LYS A 282 24.70 -13.70 23.16
N HIS A 283 23.57 -13.93 23.84
CA HIS A 283 22.25 -13.58 23.36
C HIS A 283 21.81 -12.23 23.94
N THR A 284 21.06 -11.48 23.16
CA THR A 284 20.42 -10.22 23.56
C THR A 284 19.05 -10.13 22.93
N PRO A 285 18.05 -9.52 23.61
CA PRO A 285 16.76 -9.21 22.98
C PRO A 285 16.98 -8.39 21.72
N ALA A 286 16.28 -8.75 20.65
CA ALA A 286 16.32 -7.99 19.40
C ALA A 286 15.64 -6.64 19.59
N GLN A 287 16.26 -5.59 19.06
CA GLN A 287 15.69 -4.25 19.10
C GLN A 287 14.75 -4.02 17.91
N PHE A 288 13.67 -3.28 18.14
CA PHE A 288 12.69 -2.89 17.13
C PHE A 288 12.46 -1.38 17.18
N ASP A 289 12.04 -0.77 16.08
CA ASP A 289 11.66 0.64 16.03
C ASP A 289 10.14 0.86 16.19
N ALA A 290 9.37 -0.22 16.21
CA ALA A 290 7.93 -0.24 16.48
C ALA A 290 7.57 -1.51 17.26
N PRO A 291 6.52 -1.49 18.09
CA PRO A 291 6.00 -2.69 18.72
C PRO A 291 5.62 -3.74 17.69
N SER A 292 5.97 -4.99 17.95
CA SER A 292 5.57 -6.11 17.09
C SER A 292 4.31 -6.78 17.61
N GLY A 293 3.30 -6.86 16.79
CA GLY A 293 2.07 -7.63 16.97
C GLY A 293 1.38 -7.43 18.32
N MET A 294 1.66 -8.31 19.27
CA MET A 294 1.04 -8.33 20.59
C MET A 294 2.02 -7.90 21.71
N SER A 295 3.15 -7.30 21.39
CA SER A 295 4.07 -6.77 22.40
C SER A 295 3.55 -5.44 22.94
N GLU A 296 3.69 -5.24 24.25
CA GLU A 296 3.41 -3.96 24.87
C GLU A 296 4.49 -2.93 24.55
N ASP A 297 4.11 -1.65 24.51
CA ASP A 297 5.06 -0.55 24.34
C ASP A 297 6.10 -0.58 25.46
N GLY A 298 7.39 -0.48 25.08
CA GLY A 298 8.50 -0.49 26.04
C GLY A 298 8.84 -1.87 26.59
N SER A 299 8.22 -2.95 26.11
CA SER A 299 8.65 -4.31 26.47
C SER A 299 10.12 -4.53 26.10
N PRO A 300 10.97 -4.97 27.04
CA PRO A 300 12.38 -5.21 26.75
C PRO A 300 12.60 -6.36 25.76
N ILE A 301 11.66 -7.28 25.66
CA ILE A 301 11.68 -8.40 24.72
C ILE A 301 10.45 -8.32 23.85
N GLN A 302 10.66 -8.12 22.56
CA GLN A 302 9.58 -8.09 21.57
C GLN A 302 9.22 -9.50 21.13
N ASN A 303 7.94 -9.73 20.89
CA ASN A 303 7.41 -10.98 20.36
C ASN A 303 6.85 -10.75 18.96
N VAL A 304 7.20 -11.66 18.04
CA VAL A 304 6.45 -11.80 16.77
C VAL A 304 5.45 -12.94 16.92
N VAL A 305 4.31 -12.80 16.24
CA VAL A 305 3.25 -13.82 16.25
C VAL A 305 3.31 -14.60 14.97
N ASP A 306 3.35 -15.94 15.08
CA ASP A 306 3.53 -16.86 13.94
C ASP A 306 4.66 -16.39 12.99
N GLY A 307 5.75 -15.92 13.60
CA GLY A 307 6.85 -15.24 12.91
C GLY A 307 7.63 -16.15 11.99
N SER A 308 8.11 -15.60 10.89
CA SER A 308 9.09 -16.21 10.00
C SER A 308 10.12 -15.19 9.53
N PHE A 309 11.32 -15.66 9.17
CA PHE A 309 12.35 -14.82 8.57
C PHE A 309 12.75 -15.43 7.23
N GLU A 310 12.22 -14.87 6.16
CA GLU A 310 12.45 -15.32 4.79
C GLU A 310 12.76 -14.11 3.89
N ASN A 311 13.68 -14.29 2.94
CA ASN A 311 14.08 -13.23 2.01
C ASN A 311 14.50 -11.92 2.71
N GLU A 312 15.16 -12.04 3.87
CA GLU A 312 15.62 -10.93 4.72
C GLU A 312 14.47 -10.07 5.30
N VAL A 313 13.26 -10.63 5.39
CA VAL A 313 12.09 -10.00 6.00
C VAL A 313 11.62 -10.84 7.18
N LEU A 314 11.49 -10.21 8.34
CA LEU A 314 10.87 -10.79 9.53
C LEU A 314 9.37 -10.44 9.49
N THR A 315 8.53 -11.45 9.52
CA THR A 315 7.07 -11.28 9.51
C THR A 315 6.47 -11.52 10.89
N SER A 316 5.33 -10.90 11.13
CA SER A 316 4.47 -11.15 12.29
C SER A 316 3.01 -11.07 11.85
N PHE A 317 2.19 -12.05 12.26
CA PHE A 317 0.75 -12.03 12.00
C PHE A 317 -0.04 -12.35 13.26
N ALA A 318 -0.44 -11.31 13.98
CA ALA A 318 -1.33 -11.41 15.13
C ALA A 318 -2.80 -11.47 14.66
N ARG A 319 -3.41 -12.64 14.75
CA ARG A 319 -4.81 -12.84 14.37
C ARG A 319 -5.74 -12.44 15.50
N GLY A 320 -6.84 -11.73 15.19
CA GLY A 320 -7.91 -11.47 16.15
C GLY A 320 -8.79 -12.69 16.39
N ARG A 321 -8.89 -13.60 15.40
CA ARG A 321 -9.56 -14.92 15.54
C ARG A 321 -8.99 -15.94 14.55
N GLY A 322 -9.34 -17.22 14.73
CA GLY A 322 -8.77 -18.34 13.97
C GLY A 322 -8.94 -18.27 12.45
N LEU A 323 -9.97 -17.58 11.94
CA LEU A 323 -10.21 -17.40 10.52
C LEU A 323 -9.16 -16.48 9.85
N GLY A 324 -8.44 -15.65 10.64
CA GLY A 324 -7.44 -14.72 10.14
C GLY A 324 -8.01 -13.60 9.27
N ASP A 325 -9.29 -13.25 9.49
CA ASP A 325 -10.01 -12.18 8.81
C ASP A 325 -10.01 -10.86 9.60
N CYS A 326 -9.28 -10.80 10.70
CA CYS A 326 -8.98 -9.60 11.47
C CYS A 326 -7.66 -9.77 12.22
N GLY A 327 -7.00 -8.65 12.53
CA GLY A 327 -5.73 -8.62 13.24
C GLY A 327 -4.73 -7.66 12.61
N ILE A 328 -3.44 -7.89 12.86
CA ILE A 328 -2.32 -7.05 12.41
C ILE A 328 -1.28 -7.92 11.72
N ARG A 329 -0.85 -7.52 10.54
CA ARG A 329 0.29 -8.07 9.79
C ARG A 329 1.42 -7.05 9.75
N GLN A 330 2.64 -7.49 10.07
CA GLN A 330 3.82 -6.64 10.08
C GLN A 330 4.97 -7.31 9.37
N GLU A 331 5.77 -6.49 8.70
CA GLU A 331 7.03 -6.88 8.08
C GLU A 331 8.13 -5.95 8.61
N PHE A 332 9.23 -6.55 9.04
CA PHE A 332 10.40 -5.82 9.52
C PHE A 332 11.63 -6.22 8.72
N VAL A 333 12.54 -5.27 8.52
CA VAL A 333 13.85 -5.50 7.93
C VAL A 333 14.94 -5.11 8.91
N TRP A 334 16.07 -5.85 8.87
CA TRP A 334 17.23 -5.59 9.72
C TRP A 334 18.06 -4.45 9.12
N ASP A 335 18.36 -3.39 9.91
CA ASP A 335 19.21 -2.27 9.47
C ASP A 335 20.69 -2.39 9.89
N GLY A 336 21.07 -3.51 10.51
CA GLY A 336 22.39 -3.74 11.10
C GLY A 336 22.41 -3.55 12.62
N SER A 337 21.40 -2.88 13.20
CA SER A 337 21.30 -2.61 14.63
C SER A 337 19.96 -3.04 15.24
N ARG A 338 18.85 -2.87 14.50
CA ARG A 338 17.49 -3.18 14.93
C ARG A 338 16.61 -3.60 13.77
N PHE A 339 15.47 -4.20 14.08
CA PHE A 339 14.39 -4.45 13.13
C PHE A 339 13.58 -3.17 12.92
N ARG A 340 13.45 -2.75 11.66
CA ARG A 340 12.71 -1.55 11.23
C ARG A 340 11.40 -1.98 10.56
N LEU A 341 10.29 -1.39 11.00
CA LEU A 341 8.98 -1.65 10.40
C LEU A 341 8.95 -1.17 8.96
N SER A 342 8.87 -2.10 8.01
CA SER A 342 8.81 -1.82 6.57
C SER A 342 7.40 -1.80 6.03
N ARG A 343 6.49 -2.58 6.62
CA ARG A 343 5.07 -2.64 6.25
C ARG A 343 4.21 -3.01 7.45
N GLN A 344 3.03 -2.40 7.53
CA GLN A 344 1.97 -2.83 8.44
C GLN A 344 0.62 -2.74 7.73
N GLU A 345 -0.19 -3.75 7.96
CA GLU A 345 -1.58 -3.82 7.51
C GLU A 345 -2.46 -4.27 8.68
N GLU A 346 -3.64 -3.70 8.77
CA GLU A 346 -4.60 -3.99 9.84
C GLU A 346 -5.98 -4.31 9.28
N MET A 347 -6.70 -5.19 9.97
CA MET A 347 -8.12 -5.39 9.78
C MET A 347 -8.77 -5.39 11.16
N PRO A 348 -9.41 -4.27 11.55
CA PRO A 348 -10.00 -4.14 12.88
C PRO A 348 -11.32 -4.92 13.03
N GLU A 349 -11.95 -5.30 11.90
CA GLU A 349 -13.26 -5.92 11.85
C GLU A 349 -13.18 -7.40 11.50
N CYS A 350 -13.59 -8.26 12.41
CA CYS A 350 -13.69 -9.71 12.20
C CYS A 350 -14.97 -10.08 11.41
N ARG A 351 -15.13 -9.56 10.21
CA ARG A 351 -16.31 -9.70 9.35
C ARG A 351 -15.96 -10.25 7.97
N GLY A 352 -15.21 -11.36 7.95
CA GLY A 352 -15.02 -12.23 6.78
C GLY A 352 -13.97 -11.77 5.76
N SER A 353 -13.50 -10.53 5.77
CA SER A 353 -12.50 -10.09 4.80
C SER A 353 -11.08 -10.50 5.22
N LYS A 354 -10.38 -11.20 4.33
CA LYS A 354 -8.95 -11.51 4.49
C LYS A 354 -8.03 -10.48 3.84
N VAL A 355 -8.60 -9.41 3.30
CA VAL A 355 -7.84 -8.29 2.72
C VAL A 355 -7.67 -7.21 3.78
N TYR A 356 -6.44 -6.94 4.16
CA TYR A 356 -6.07 -6.01 5.22
C TYR A 356 -5.85 -4.60 4.65
N LEU A 357 -6.04 -3.60 5.49
CA LEU A 357 -5.88 -2.19 5.18
C LEU A 357 -4.42 -1.77 5.38
N PRO A 358 -3.78 -1.08 4.44
CA PRO A 358 -2.43 -0.57 4.63
C PRO A 358 -2.44 0.54 5.69
N THR A 359 -1.55 0.43 6.69
CA THR A 359 -1.37 1.46 7.73
C THR A 359 0.04 2.03 7.76
N TRP A 360 1.05 1.25 7.35
CA TRP A 360 2.43 1.73 7.26
C TRP A 360 3.16 1.13 6.06
N ARG A 361 4.01 1.97 5.47
CA ARG A 361 4.91 1.55 4.40
C ARG A 361 6.20 2.37 4.43
N ALA A 362 7.33 1.69 4.21
CA ALA A 362 8.63 2.31 4.01
C ALA A 362 9.25 1.82 2.69
N ARG A 363 10.14 2.61 2.12
CA ARG A 363 10.96 2.22 0.97
C ARG A 363 12.24 1.55 1.49
N VAL A 364 12.35 0.25 1.26
CA VAL A 364 13.55 -0.51 1.63
C VAL A 364 14.57 -0.43 0.51
N VAL A 365 15.81 -0.05 0.85
CA VAL A 365 16.98 -0.07 -0.04
C VAL A 365 18.03 -1.04 0.51
N ARG A 366 18.69 -1.80 -0.37
CA ARG A 366 19.69 -2.82 -0.06
C ARG A 366 21.02 -2.51 -0.72
#